data_6c3d3d64ba5f37a7d861d8d62d37cf86
#
_entry.id   6c3d3d64ba5f37a7d861d8d62d37cf86
#
_cell.length_a   1.000
_cell.length_b   1.000
_cell.length_c   1.000
_cell.angle_alpha   90.00
_cell.angle_beta   90.00
_cell.angle_gamma   90.00
#
_symmetry.space_group_name_H-M   'P 1'
#
loop_
_entity.id
_entity.type
_entity.pdbx_description
1 polymer ?
#
loop_
_entity_poly.entity_id
_entity_poly.type
_entity_poly.pdbx_seq_one_letter_code
_entity_poly.pdbx_strand_id
1 'polypeptide(L)' 'MLEEIIKKDGRKDSWQITVHLEPQGKSLSLPRPKTVWQLMNRLGLKPCSALIIRDGGLLTRDREILPGDVITVRSVVSSG' A
#
# COMPACT_ATOMS: atom_id res chain seq x y z
N MET A 1 0.60 -30.23 11.43
CA MET A 1 0.80 -29.78 10.16
C MET A 1 -0.08 -28.70 9.72
N LEU A 2 -1.32 -28.91 9.73
CA LEU A 2 -2.20 -27.87 9.27
C LEU A 2 -2.13 -26.64 10.11
N GLU A 3 -1.89 -26.81 11.35
CA GLU A 3 -1.83 -25.68 12.23
C GLU A 3 -0.70 -24.78 11.86
N GLU A 4 0.40 -25.38 11.50
CA GLU A 4 1.50 -24.53 11.11
C GLU A 4 1.20 -23.77 9.89
N ILE A 5 0.48 -24.38 8.99
CA ILE A 5 0.12 -23.68 7.78
C ILE A 5 -0.72 -22.48 8.11
N ILE A 6 -1.65 -22.63 9.00
CA ILE A 6 -2.50 -21.54 9.38
C ILE A 6 -1.69 -20.41 9.97
N LYS A 7 -0.75 -20.74 10.80
CA LYS A 7 0.08 -19.71 11.37
C LYS A 7 0.88 -18.99 10.33
N LYS A 8 1.38 -19.74 9.37
CA LYS A 8 2.12 -19.09 8.31
C LYS A 8 1.24 -18.14 7.56
N ASP A 9 0.01 -18.53 7.33
CA ASP A 9 -0.88 -17.62 6.64
C ASP A 9 -1.07 -16.35 7.42
N GLY A 10 -1.20 -16.46 8.71
CA GLY A 10 -1.32 -15.26 9.52
C GLY A 10 -0.10 -14.37 9.39
N ARG A 11 1.08 -14.97 9.36
CA ARG A 11 2.26 -14.18 9.19
C ARG A 11 2.28 -13.49 7.85
N LYS A 12 1.88 -14.20 6.81
CA LYS A 12 1.83 -13.58 5.51
C LYS A 12 0.90 -12.40 5.52
N ASP A 13 -0.22 -12.52 6.18
CA ASP A 13 -1.14 -11.42 6.24
C ASP A 13 -0.51 -10.21 6.89
N SER A 14 0.26 -10.42 7.93
CA SER A 14 0.85 -9.27 8.58
C SER A 14 2.00 -8.71 7.77
N TRP A 15 2.54 -9.45 6.81
CA TRP A 15 3.58 -8.93 5.95
C TRP A 15 3.03 -8.25 4.73
N GLN A 16 1.72 -8.26 4.56
CA GLN A 16 1.09 -7.60 3.44
C GLN A 16 0.50 -6.29 3.89
N ILE A 17 0.23 -5.45 2.94
CA ILE A 17 -0.49 -4.22 3.20
C ILE A 17 -1.73 -4.21 2.34
N THR A 18 -2.69 -3.40 2.74
CA THR A 18 -3.89 -3.18 1.96
C THR A 18 -3.80 -1.82 1.31
N VAL A 19 -4.06 -1.77 0.03
CA VAL A 19 -4.01 -0.53 -0.71
C VAL A 19 -5.38 -0.25 -1.29
N HIS A 20 -5.93 0.89 -0.96
CA HIS A 20 -7.20 1.35 -1.52
C HIS A 20 -6.90 2.36 -2.60
N LEU A 21 -7.42 2.11 -3.79
CA LEU A 21 -7.20 3.00 -4.92
C LEU A 21 -8.41 3.88 -5.11
N GLU A 22 -8.21 5.16 -5.11
CA GLU A 22 -9.25 6.15 -5.31
C GLU A 22 -8.89 6.99 -6.51
N PRO A 23 -9.86 7.43 -7.26
CA PRO A 23 -11.31 7.30 -7.06
C PRO A 23 -11.92 6.00 -7.55
N GLN A 24 -11.10 5.05 -7.99
CA GLN A 24 -11.64 3.81 -8.55
C GLN A 24 -12.40 2.99 -7.55
N GLY A 25 -12.09 3.11 -6.29
CA GLY A 25 -12.76 2.32 -5.27
C GLY A 25 -12.28 0.88 -5.21
N LYS A 26 -11.08 0.62 -5.69
CA LYS A 26 -10.53 -0.73 -5.66
C LYS A 26 -9.62 -0.92 -4.48
N SER A 27 -9.51 -2.17 -4.04
CA SER A 27 -8.60 -2.52 -2.97
C SER A 27 -7.73 -3.68 -3.40
N LEU A 28 -6.48 -3.62 -3.03
CA LEU A 28 -5.55 -4.70 -3.31
C LEU A 28 -4.77 -5.05 -2.06
N SER A 29 -4.27 -6.29 -2.04
CA SER A 29 -3.29 -6.68 -1.04
C SER A 29 -1.97 -6.89 -1.72
N LEU A 30 -0.93 -6.35 -1.15
CA LEU A 30 0.41 -6.45 -1.72
C LEU A 30 1.40 -6.86 -0.65
N PRO A 31 2.47 -7.54 -1.02
CA PRO A 31 3.58 -7.73 -0.09
C PRO A 31 4.11 -6.35 0.31
N ARG A 32 4.48 -6.21 1.54
CA ARG A 32 4.90 -4.92 2.06
C ARG A 32 6.12 -4.39 1.35
N PRO A 33 6.03 -3.24 0.70
CA PRO A 33 7.22 -2.54 0.23
C PRO A 33 7.88 -1.88 1.42
N LYS A 34 9.15 -1.60 1.34
CA LYS A 34 9.82 -0.95 2.44
C LYS A 34 9.41 0.49 2.61
N THR A 35 9.24 1.19 1.53
CA THR A 35 8.97 2.63 1.57
C THR A 35 7.85 2.96 0.61
N VAL A 36 7.32 4.18 0.79
CA VAL A 36 6.30 4.68 -0.11
C VAL A 36 6.83 4.75 -1.53
N TRP A 37 8.10 5.11 -1.68
CA TRP A 37 8.71 5.16 -3.00
C TRP A 37 8.62 3.82 -3.72
N GLN A 38 8.92 2.74 -2.99
CA GLN A 38 8.83 1.41 -3.58
C GLN A 38 7.40 1.03 -3.90
N LEU A 39 6.46 1.45 -3.06
CA LEU A 39 5.06 1.19 -3.33
C LEU A 39 4.64 1.87 -4.62
N MET A 40 5.03 3.12 -4.80
CA MET A 40 4.68 3.84 -6.01
C MET A 40 5.27 3.17 -7.23
N ASN A 41 6.51 2.71 -7.14
CA ASN A 41 7.13 2.01 -8.25
C ASN A 41 6.41 0.72 -8.58
N ARG A 42 6.00 0.00 -7.55
CA ARG A 42 5.31 -1.25 -7.78
C ARG A 42 3.96 -1.03 -8.46
N LEU A 43 3.31 0.07 -8.14
CA LEU A 43 2.02 0.38 -8.74
C LEU A 43 2.15 1.12 -10.07
N GLY A 44 3.38 1.40 -10.47
CA GLY A 44 3.59 2.12 -11.72
C GLY A 44 3.20 3.57 -11.65
N LEU A 45 3.25 4.18 -10.49
CA LEU A 45 2.83 5.56 -10.32
C LEU A 45 4.01 6.50 -10.48
N LYS A 46 3.74 7.65 -11.07
CA LYS A 46 4.74 8.70 -11.15
C LYS A 46 4.72 9.51 -9.88
N PRO A 47 5.84 10.13 -9.54
CA PRO A 47 5.95 10.78 -8.24
C PRO A 47 4.89 11.82 -7.94
N CYS A 48 4.42 12.54 -8.92
CA CYS A 48 3.45 13.58 -8.65
C CYS A 48 2.04 13.23 -9.11
N SER A 49 1.78 11.95 -9.32
CA SER A 49 0.50 11.57 -9.88
C SER A 49 -0.47 11.03 -8.84
N ALA A 50 -0.05 10.90 -7.61
CA ALA A 50 -0.93 10.33 -6.59
C ALA A 50 -0.51 10.82 -5.22
N LEU A 51 -1.49 10.83 -4.33
CA LEU A 51 -1.26 11.10 -2.92
C LEU A 51 -1.31 9.79 -2.17
N ILE A 52 -0.38 9.60 -1.27
CA ILE A 52 -0.32 8.40 -0.45
C ILE A 52 -0.74 8.78 0.95
N ILE A 53 -1.77 8.13 1.44
CA ILE A 53 -2.39 8.53 2.69
C ILE A 53 -2.42 7.34 3.64
N ARG A 54 -2.11 7.59 4.90
CA ARG A 54 -2.23 6.59 5.96
C ARG A 54 -2.76 7.28 7.18
N ASP A 55 -3.85 6.72 7.77
CA ASP A 55 -4.46 7.28 8.98
C ASP A 55 -4.81 8.75 8.81
N GLY A 56 -5.27 9.12 7.65
CA GLY A 56 -5.68 10.49 7.40
C GLY A 56 -4.55 11.46 7.16
N GLY A 57 -3.31 10.99 7.11
CA GLY A 57 -2.18 11.87 6.89
C GLY A 57 -1.42 11.50 5.63
N LEU A 58 -0.82 12.48 5.00
CA LEU A 58 -0.04 12.24 3.79
C LEU A 58 1.31 11.66 4.16
N LEU A 59 1.76 10.71 3.36
CA LEU A 59 3.08 10.13 3.52
C LEU A 59 3.99 10.65 2.42
N THR A 60 5.19 11.02 2.81
CA THR A 60 6.20 11.37 1.83
C THR A 60 6.86 10.11 1.29
N ARG A 61 7.61 10.25 0.21
CA ARG A 61 8.15 9.08 -0.49
C ARG A 61 9.14 8.29 0.35
N ASP A 62 9.78 8.93 1.28
CA ASP A 62 10.80 8.28 2.09
C ASP A 62 10.22 7.62 3.35
N ARG A 63 8.92 7.70 3.55
CA ARG A 63 8.35 7.12 4.76
C ARG A 63 8.31 5.61 4.65
N GLU A 64 8.53 4.99 5.78
CA GLU A 64 8.54 3.54 5.83
C GLU A 64 7.12 3.01 5.92
N ILE A 65 6.88 1.90 5.24
CA ILE A 65 5.60 1.22 5.29
C ILE A 65 5.75 0.02 6.20
N LEU A 66 4.82 -0.14 7.11
CA LEU A 66 4.88 -1.20 8.10
C LEU A 66 3.98 -2.36 7.70
N PRO A 67 4.28 -3.57 8.16
CA PRO A 67 3.42 -4.71 7.86
C PRO A 67 2.01 -4.44 8.39
N GLY A 68 1.01 -4.81 7.58
CA GLY A 68 -0.36 -4.62 7.99
C GLY A 68 -0.91 -3.23 7.77
N ASP A 69 -0.13 -2.32 7.22
CA ASP A 69 -0.61 -0.97 6.99
C ASP A 69 -1.75 -0.96 5.99
N VAL A 70 -2.63 0.01 6.16
CA VAL A 70 -3.69 0.29 5.22
C VAL A 70 -3.38 1.63 4.59
N ILE A 71 -3.14 1.61 3.30
CA ILE A 71 -2.68 2.78 2.57
C ILE A 71 -3.72 3.17 1.54
N THR A 72 -4.02 4.44 1.45
CA THR A 72 -4.92 4.94 0.41
C THR A 72 -4.08 5.65 -0.64
N VAL A 73 -4.28 5.30 -1.88
CA VAL A 73 -3.61 5.94 -3.00
C VAL A 73 -4.67 6.70 -3.78
N ARG A 74 -4.61 8.02 -3.72
CA ARG A 74 -5.59 8.84 -4.42
C ARG A 74 -4.93 9.43 -5.64
N SER A 75 -5.45 9.09 -6.80
CA SER A 75 -4.90 9.62 -8.04
C SER A 75 -5.20 11.09 -8.16
N VAL A 76 -4.18 11.84 -8.49
CA VAL A 76 -4.34 13.26 -8.75
C VAL A 76 -4.24 13.42 -10.23
N VAL A 77 -5.35 13.60 -10.88
CA VAL A 77 -5.35 13.71 -12.31
C VAL A 77 -5.32 15.16 -12.65
N SER A 78 -4.26 15.54 -13.25
CA SER A 78 -4.24 16.87 -13.78
C SER A 78 -4.91 16.74 -15.11
N SER A 79 -6.10 17.01 -15.15
CA SER A 79 -6.82 16.88 -16.38
C SER A 79 -6.44 17.97 -17.29
N GLY A 80 -5.48 18.32 -17.39
CA GLY A 80 -5.08 19.40 -18.29
C GLY A 80 -5.61 19.24 -19.57
#